data_c3f670eb3acb0c12db47b3ded3791701
#
_entry.id   c3f670eb3acb0c12db47b3ded3791701
#
_cell.length_a   1.000
_cell.length_b   1.000
_cell.length_c   1.000
_cell.angle_alpha   90.00
_cell.angle_beta   90.00
_cell.angle_gamma   90.00
#
_symmetry.space_group_name_H-M   'P 1'
#
loop_
_entity.id
_entity.type
_entity.pdbx_description
1 polymer ?
#
loop_
_entity_poly.entity_id
_entity_poly.type
_entity_poly.pdbx_seq_one_letter_code
_entity_poly.pdbx_strand_id
1 'polypeptide(L)'
;MKKIGIKWKAEHTQNQNGKLVVVTGSNTGIGYHMALTLADKGADVILACRNEEKAESAKAKMLKTSPSANITVQLLDLADLGSIEGFANRMKESHKHLDLLINN
;
A
#
# COMPACT_ATOMS: atom_id res chain seq x y z
N MET A 1 -8.74 3.65 -11.55
CA MET A 1 -7.50 3.37 -10.80
C MET A 1 -6.33 3.30 -11.75
N LYS A 2 -5.33 4.09 -11.54
CA LYS A 2 -4.17 4.12 -12.43
C LYS A 2 -3.08 3.20 -11.92
N LYS A 3 -2.67 2.25 -12.75
CA LYS A 3 -1.56 1.34 -12.44
C LYS A 3 -0.25 2.05 -12.77
N ILE A 4 0.63 2.14 -11.77
CA ILE A 4 1.96 2.72 -11.96
C ILE A 4 2.98 1.61 -11.82
N GLY A 5 3.86 1.47 -12.80
CA GLY A 5 4.95 0.51 -12.74
C GLY A 5 6.01 0.94 -11.75
N ILE A 6 7.17 0.31 -11.82
CA ILE A 6 8.25 0.50 -10.84
C ILE A 6 8.97 1.83 -11.03
N LYS A 7 8.54 2.64 -11.97
CA LYS A 7 9.22 3.89 -12.32
C LYS A 7 9.04 4.94 -11.22
N TRP A 8 10.11 5.26 -10.52
CA TRP A 8 10.10 6.22 -9.42
C TRP A 8 10.24 7.63 -9.97
N LYS A 9 9.42 8.55 -9.45
CA LYS A 9 9.49 9.96 -9.83
C LYS A 9 9.99 10.79 -8.65
N ALA A 10 10.64 11.91 -8.94
CA ALA A 10 11.15 12.81 -7.91
C ALA A 10 10.07 13.25 -6.92
N GLU A 11 8.84 13.45 -7.40
CA GLU A 11 7.72 13.83 -6.55
C GLU A 11 7.39 12.81 -5.45
N HIS A 12 7.75 11.53 -5.65
CA HIS A 12 7.52 10.48 -4.66
C HIS A 12 8.49 10.55 -3.48
N THR A 13 9.56 11.34 -3.58
CA THR A 13 10.52 11.52 -2.48
C THR A 13 10.16 12.72 -1.61
N GLN A 14 9.13 13.47 -1.98
CA GLN A 14 8.66 14.63 -1.22
C GLN A 14 7.59 14.22 -0.22
N ASN A 15 7.11 15.19 0.54
CA ASN A 15 6.05 14.99 1.52
C ASN A 15 4.79 14.40 0.85
N GLN A 16 4.30 13.28 1.36
CA GLN A 16 3.15 12.56 0.82
C GLN A 16 1.93 12.63 1.75
N ASN A 17 1.90 13.58 2.66
CA ASN A 17 0.78 13.75 3.60
C ASN A 17 -0.55 13.88 2.84
N GLY A 18 -1.55 13.14 3.33
CA GLY A 18 -2.89 13.16 2.75
C GLY A 18 -3.05 12.29 1.51
N LYS A 19 -1.99 11.65 1.05
CA LYS A 19 -2.08 10.76 -0.11
C LYS A 19 -2.37 9.32 0.31
N LEU A 20 -3.21 8.66 -0.46
CA LEU A 20 -3.54 7.25 -0.26
C LEU A 20 -2.81 6.40 -1.28
N VAL A 21 -2.05 5.44 -0.80
CA VAL A 21 -1.26 4.54 -1.63
C VAL A 21 -1.64 3.10 -1.34
N VAL A 22 -1.94 2.33 -2.38
CA VAL A 22 -2.18 0.90 -2.26
C VAL A 22 -1.01 0.16 -2.91
N VAL A 23 -0.40 -0.75 -2.17
CA VAL A 23 0.71 -1.57 -2.66
C VAL A 23 0.30 -3.03 -2.61
N THR A 24 0.30 -3.71 -3.75
CA THR A 24 0.00 -5.14 -3.82
C THR A 24 1.30 -5.95 -3.73
N GLY A 25 1.25 -7.11 -3.06
CA GLY A 25 2.41 -7.97 -2.95
C GLY A 25 3.60 -7.34 -2.23
N SER A 26 3.34 -6.55 -1.20
CA SER A 26 4.30 -5.67 -0.55
C SER A 26 5.16 -6.32 0.53
N ASN A 27 5.05 -7.62 0.73
CA ASN A 27 5.77 -8.31 1.81
C ASN A 27 7.27 -8.48 1.53
N THR A 28 7.71 -8.36 0.27
CA THR A 28 9.12 -8.48 -0.11
C THR A 28 9.48 -7.56 -1.28
N GLY A 29 10.78 -7.38 -1.50
CA GLY A 29 11.33 -6.76 -2.69
C GLY A 29 11.02 -5.28 -2.85
N ILE A 30 10.87 -4.86 -4.11
CA ILE A 30 10.68 -3.44 -4.47
C ILE A 30 9.41 -2.88 -3.86
N GLY A 31 8.32 -3.65 -3.85
CA GLY A 31 7.06 -3.19 -3.27
C GLY A 31 7.19 -2.86 -1.79
N TYR A 32 7.95 -3.67 -1.05
CA TYR A 32 8.24 -3.41 0.36
C TYR A 32 8.96 -2.06 0.54
N HIS A 33 10.03 -1.85 -0.21
CA HIS A 33 10.82 -0.62 -0.10
C HIS A 33 10.04 0.62 -0.51
N MET A 34 9.23 0.52 -1.57
CA MET A 34 8.40 1.64 -2.00
C MET A 34 7.34 1.98 -0.97
N ALA A 35 6.69 0.96 -0.40
CA ALA A 35 5.69 1.16 0.65
C ALA A 35 6.29 1.86 1.86
N LEU A 36 7.46 1.40 2.30
CA LEU A 36 8.15 1.99 3.44
C LEU A 36 8.53 3.44 3.18
N THR A 37 9.08 3.73 2.01
CA THR A 37 9.48 5.10 1.65
C THR A 37 8.29 6.04 1.64
N LEU A 38 7.18 5.63 1.02
CA LEU A 38 5.99 6.47 0.95
C LEU A 38 5.37 6.69 2.33
N ALA A 39 5.30 5.63 3.14
CA ALA A 39 4.79 5.73 4.49
C ALA A 39 5.65 6.67 5.35
N ASP A 40 6.96 6.59 5.20
CA ASP A 40 7.90 7.46 5.91
C ASP A 40 7.72 8.93 5.50
N LYS A 41 7.25 9.18 4.28
CA LYS A 41 6.97 10.54 3.78
C LYS A 41 5.56 11.02 4.16
N GLY A 42 4.80 10.25 4.89
CA GLY A 42 3.50 10.66 5.41
C GLY A 42 2.30 10.13 4.66
N ALA A 43 2.48 9.28 3.65
CA ALA A 43 1.36 8.68 2.94
C ALA A 43 0.60 7.70 3.83
N ASP A 44 -0.70 7.57 3.57
CA ASP A 44 -1.52 6.52 4.14
C ASP A 44 -1.36 5.30 3.23
N VAL A 45 -0.66 4.28 3.71
CA VAL A 45 -0.29 3.12 2.89
C VAL A 45 -1.14 1.91 3.26
N ILE A 46 -1.75 1.30 2.26
CA ILE A 46 -2.48 0.05 2.41
C ILE A 46 -1.69 -1.06 1.74
N LEU A 47 -1.31 -2.05 2.55
CA LEU A 47 -0.68 -3.26 2.06
C LEU A 47 -1.78 -4.25 1.69
N ALA A 48 -2.04 -4.39 0.39
CA ALA A 48 -3.07 -5.29 -0.11
C ALA A 48 -2.43 -6.62 -0.51
N CYS A 49 -2.85 -7.70 0.12
CA CYS A 49 -2.20 -8.99 -0.07
C CYS A 49 -3.14 -10.16 0.17
N ARG A 50 -2.75 -11.31 -0.35
CA ARG A 50 -3.47 -12.55 -0.16
C ARG A 50 -3.15 -13.21 1.19
N ASN A 51 -1.92 -13.04 1.67
CA ASN A 51 -1.47 -13.64 2.92
C ASN A 51 -1.36 -12.57 4.01
N GLU A 52 -2.36 -12.54 4.90
CA GLU A 52 -2.43 -11.55 5.97
C GLU A 52 -1.25 -11.63 6.94
N GLU A 53 -0.81 -12.85 7.26
CA GLU A 53 0.29 -13.07 8.18
C GLU A 53 1.60 -12.44 7.69
N LYS A 54 1.90 -12.66 6.41
CA LYS A 54 3.09 -12.07 5.79
C LYS A 54 2.99 -10.55 5.72
N ALA A 55 1.81 -10.02 5.43
CA ALA A 55 1.59 -8.58 5.37
C ALA A 55 1.72 -7.93 6.74
N GLU A 56 1.19 -8.56 7.78
CA GLU A 56 1.33 -8.07 9.14
C GLU A 56 2.79 -8.09 9.59
N SER A 57 3.54 -9.12 9.21
CA SER A 57 4.97 -9.20 9.47
C SER A 57 5.73 -8.07 8.79
N ALA A 58 5.41 -7.78 7.53
CA ALA A 58 6.01 -6.68 6.79
C ALA A 58 5.69 -5.33 7.44
N LYS A 59 4.43 -5.13 7.82
CA LYS A 59 4.00 -3.93 8.54
C LYS A 59 4.80 -3.74 9.82
N ALA A 60 4.97 -4.79 10.60
CA ALA A 60 5.73 -4.72 11.85
C ALA A 60 7.17 -4.27 11.61
N LYS A 61 7.81 -4.80 10.56
CA LYS A 61 9.17 -4.39 10.19
C LYS A 61 9.23 -2.94 9.77
N MET A 62 8.25 -2.50 8.97
CA MET A 62 8.19 -1.12 8.52
C MET A 62 8.02 -0.15 9.69
N LEU A 63 7.20 -0.51 10.67
CA LEU A 63 6.97 0.32 11.86
C LEU A 63 8.17 0.40 12.77
N LYS A 64 9.07 -0.58 12.74
CA LYS A 64 10.34 -0.49 13.46
C LYS A 64 11.24 0.59 12.86
N THR A 65 11.21 0.74 11.54
CA THR A 65 12.00 1.74 10.83
C THR A 65 11.34 3.12 10.88
N SER A 66 10.01 3.15 10.77
CA SER A 66 9.23 4.39 10.76
C SER A 66 8.03 4.26 11.70
N PRO A 67 8.22 4.48 13.01
CA PRO A 67 7.16 4.22 14.01
C PRO A 67 5.90 5.07 13.85
N SER A 68 6.00 6.24 13.22
CA SER A 68 4.85 7.12 13.02
C SER A 68 4.13 6.87 11.69
N ALA A 69 4.60 5.91 10.89
CA ALA A 69 4.00 5.62 9.60
C ALA A 69 2.56 5.10 9.74
N ASN A 70 1.71 5.49 8.80
CA ASN A 70 0.32 5.05 8.76
C ASN A 70 0.18 3.91 7.76
N ILE A 71 0.18 2.68 8.25
CA ILE A 71 0.16 1.47 7.45
C ILE A 71 -1.01 0.58 7.86
N THR A 72 -1.82 0.17 6.89
CA THR A 72 -2.96 -0.71 7.09
C THR A 72 -2.83 -1.93 6.20
N VAL A 73 -3.22 -3.10 6.71
CA VAL A 73 -3.24 -4.33 5.93
C VAL A 73 -4.67 -4.64 5.50
N GLN A 74 -4.88 -4.97 4.23
CA GLN A 74 -6.16 -5.39 3.68
C GLN A 74 -5.98 -6.66 2.87
N LEU A 75 -6.92 -7.59 3.00
CA LEU A 75 -6.90 -8.80 2.19
C LEU A 75 -7.30 -8.51 0.75
N LEU A 76 -6.51 -9.02 -0.18
CA LEU A 76 -6.80 -8.92 -1.60
C LEU A 76 -6.17 -10.09 -2.33
N ASP A 77 -7.02 -10.91 -2.95
CA ASP A 77 -6.58 -11.98 -3.85
C ASP A 77 -6.94 -11.58 -5.27
N LEU A 78 -5.94 -11.25 -6.08
CA LEU A 78 -6.13 -10.80 -7.46
C LEU A 78 -6.68 -11.90 -8.38
N ALA A 79 -6.63 -13.15 -7.96
CA ALA A 79 -7.20 -14.26 -8.72
C ALA A 79 -8.68 -14.47 -8.41
N ASP A 80 -9.25 -13.75 -7.46
CA ASP A 80 -10.63 -13.91 -7.00
C ASP A 80 -11.41 -12.61 -7.22
N LEU A 81 -12.38 -12.62 -8.15
CA LEU A 81 -13.19 -11.44 -8.47
C LEU A 81 -13.98 -10.94 -7.25
N GLY A 82 -14.49 -11.86 -6.44
CA GLY A 82 -15.20 -11.46 -5.22
C GLY A 82 -14.31 -10.72 -4.23
N SER A 83 -13.06 -11.16 -4.12
CA SER A 83 -12.06 -10.48 -3.29
C SER A 83 -11.77 -9.07 -3.80
N ILE A 84 -11.63 -8.92 -5.12
CA ILE A 84 -11.39 -7.61 -5.75
C ILE A 84 -12.57 -6.68 -5.50
N GLU A 85 -13.80 -7.15 -5.70
CA GLU A 85 -15.00 -6.35 -5.45
C GLU A 85 -15.11 -5.93 -3.97
N GLY A 86 -14.86 -6.86 -3.06
CA GLY A 86 -14.88 -6.57 -1.64
C GLY A 86 -13.85 -5.53 -1.24
N PHE A 87 -12.65 -5.65 -1.79
CA PHE A 87 -11.59 -4.67 -1.55
C PHE A 87 -11.99 -3.29 -2.09
N ALA A 88 -12.51 -3.23 -3.32
CA ALA A 88 -12.93 -1.98 -3.93
C ALA A 88 -14.04 -1.31 -3.12
N ASN A 89 -15.00 -2.08 -2.63
CA ASN A 89 -16.09 -1.54 -1.81
C ASN A 89 -15.58 -0.99 -0.48
N ARG A 90 -14.66 -1.69 0.19
CA ARG A 90 -14.05 -1.20 1.43
C ARG A 90 -13.30 0.10 1.19
N MET A 91 -12.60 0.21 0.04
CA MET A 91 -11.88 1.43 -0.31
C MET A 91 -12.83 2.60 -0.52
N LYS A 92 -13.95 2.38 -1.22
CA LYS A 92 -14.95 3.42 -1.45
C LYS A 92 -15.58 3.92 -0.15
N GLU A 93 -15.80 3.03 0.81
CA GLU A 93 -16.37 3.40 2.11
C GLU A 93 -15.40 4.19 2.97
N SER A 94 -14.12 3.82 2.93
CA SER A 94 -13.09 4.40 3.82
C SER A 94 -12.39 5.61 3.24
N HIS A 95 -12.30 5.70 1.91
CA HIS A 95 -11.49 6.71 1.22
C HIS A 95 -12.22 7.25 0.00
N LYS A 96 -12.03 8.55 -0.26
CA LYS A 96 -12.71 9.21 -1.38
C LYS A 96 -11.97 9.03 -2.70
N HIS A 97 -10.66 8.80 -2.66
CA HIS A 97 -9.85 8.64 -3.86
C HIS A 97 -8.59 7.85 -3.57
N LEU A 98 -7.99 7.35 -4.62
CA LEU A 98 -6.71 6.65 -4.58
C LEU A 98 -5.70 7.46 -5.36
N ASP A 99 -4.59 7.83 -4.73
CA ASP A 99 -3.55 8.63 -5.37
C ASP A 99 -2.55 7.80 -6.14
N LEU A 100 -2.22 6.61 -5.64
CA LEU A 100 -1.18 5.78 -6.23
C LEU A 100 -1.47 4.31 -6.00
N LEU A 101 -1.40 3.52 -7.07
CA LEU A 101 -1.44 2.06 -6.99
C LEU A 101 -0.11 1.50 -7.47
N ILE A 102 0.55 0.77 -6.60
CA ILE A 102 1.79 0.07 -6.93
C ILE A 102 1.47 -1.42 -7.03
N ASN A 103 1.57 -1.95 -8.23
CA ASN A 103 1.33 -3.37 -8.48
C ASN A 103 2.68 -4.08 -8.59
N ASN A 104 3.05 -4.70 -7.50
CA ASN A 104 4.34 -5.36 -7.37
C ASN A 104 4.29 -6.80 -7.87
#